data_0f3e72e7a556948cd6f3a072167ff510
#
_entry.id   0f3e72e7a556948cd6f3a072167ff510
#
_cell.length_a   1.000
_cell.length_b   1.000
_cell.length_c   1.000
_cell.angle_alpha   90.00
_cell.angle_beta   90.00
_cell.angle_gamma   90.00
#
_symmetry.space_group_name_H-M   'P 1'
#
loop_
_entity.id
_entity.type
_entity.pdbx_description
1 polymer ?
#
loop_
_entity_poly.entity_id
_entity_poly.type
_entity_poly.pdbx_seq_one_letter_code
_entity_poly.pdbx_strand_id
1 'polypeptide(L)'
;MVAEYHQAALRDLVARVGEAVDRYRAGELDAFDVDRVLFQYSRAAKELWKYCNYLQVEIAAAMIQDQPPHDWWERGAPRERS
;
A
#
# COMPACT_ATOMS: atom_id res chain seq x y z
N MET A 1 10.38 13.37 6.87
CA MET A 1 10.19 12.51 8.02
C MET A 1 9.01 11.58 7.80
N VAL A 2 8.07 11.52 8.74
CA VAL A 2 6.94 10.61 8.58
C VAL A 2 6.09 10.97 7.37
N ALA A 3 5.87 12.25 7.13
CA ALA A 3 5.07 12.66 5.97
C ALA A 3 5.73 12.30 4.65
N GLU A 4 7.05 12.40 4.59
CA GLU A 4 7.78 12.02 3.39
C GLU A 4 7.74 10.50 3.18
N TYR A 5 7.87 9.77 4.27
CA TYR A 5 7.77 8.32 4.21
C TYR A 5 6.36 7.91 3.74
N HIS A 6 5.34 8.54 4.30
CA HIS A 6 3.96 8.24 3.95
C HIS A 6 3.73 8.46 2.44
N GLN A 7 4.21 9.59 1.93
CA GLN A 7 4.01 9.91 0.52
C GLN A 7 4.77 8.92 -0.37
N ALA A 8 5.99 8.57 0.00
CA ALA A 8 6.79 7.64 -0.80
C ALA A 8 6.15 6.26 -0.83
N ALA A 9 5.67 5.78 0.33
CA ALA A 9 5.01 4.48 0.38
C ALA A 9 3.69 4.50 -0.40
N LEU A 10 2.95 5.60 -0.28
CA LEU A 10 1.69 5.74 -1.01
C LEU A 10 1.94 5.77 -2.52
N ARG A 11 3.03 6.40 -2.95
CA ARG A 11 3.39 6.43 -4.36
C ARG A 11 3.60 5.02 -4.90
N ASP A 12 4.23 4.15 -4.13
CA ASP A 12 4.40 2.76 -4.54
C ASP A 12 3.06 2.05 -4.70
N LEU A 13 2.13 2.30 -3.78
CA LEU A 13 0.81 1.70 -3.87
C LEU A 13 0.05 2.20 -5.11
N VAL A 14 0.15 3.49 -5.38
CA VAL A 14 -0.49 4.07 -6.57
C VAL A 14 0.12 3.50 -7.85
N ALA A 15 1.43 3.27 -7.86
CA ALA A 15 2.09 2.69 -9.01
C ALA A 15 1.54 1.29 -9.32
N ARG A 16 1.22 0.52 -8.30
CA ARG A 16 0.63 -0.80 -8.51
C ARG A 16 -0.74 -0.72 -9.18
N VAL A 17 -1.54 0.27 -8.78
CA VAL A 17 -2.83 0.49 -9.41
C VAL A 17 -2.65 0.90 -10.88
N GLY A 18 -1.70 1.79 -11.14
CA GLY A 18 -1.42 2.22 -12.53
C GLY A 18 -1.03 1.06 -13.40
N GLU A 19 -0.17 0.18 -12.89
CA GLU A 19 0.25 -1.01 -13.63
C GLU A 19 -0.94 -1.91 -13.94
N ALA A 20 -1.85 -2.10 -12.99
CA ALA A 20 -3.02 -2.93 -13.22
C ALA A 20 -3.94 -2.32 -14.29
N VAL A 21 -4.10 -1.01 -14.28
CA VAL A 21 -4.91 -0.32 -15.28
C VAL A 21 -4.29 -0.48 -16.66
N ASP A 22 -2.97 -0.36 -16.76
CA ASP A 22 -2.29 -0.55 -18.04
C ASP A 22 -2.48 -1.95 -18.57
N ARG A 23 -2.38 -2.95 -17.71
CA ARG A 23 -2.59 -4.34 -18.11
C ARG A 23 -4.04 -4.59 -18.50
N TYR A 24 -4.98 -3.94 -17.83
CA TYR A 24 -6.38 -4.02 -18.21
C TYR A 24 -6.60 -3.47 -19.62
N ARG A 25 -5.97 -2.34 -19.92
CA ARG A 25 -6.09 -1.73 -21.24
C ARG A 25 -5.45 -2.59 -22.33
N ALA A 26 -4.43 -3.34 -21.96
CA ALA A 26 -3.76 -4.26 -22.87
C ALA A 26 -4.50 -5.59 -23.04
N GLY A 27 -5.58 -5.78 -22.31
CA GLY A 27 -6.36 -7.02 -22.41
C GLY A 27 -5.81 -8.15 -21.58
N GLU A 28 -4.87 -7.89 -20.70
CA GLU A 28 -4.25 -8.93 -19.86
C GLU A 28 -5.04 -9.20 -18.59
N LEU A 29 -5.80 -8.19 -18.13
CA LEU A 29 -6.64 -8.32 -16.94
C LEU A 29 -8.06 -7.95 -17.28
N ASP A 30 -9.01 -8.53 -16.55
CA ASP A 30 -10.41 -8.12 -16.71
C ASP A 30 -10.77 -7.13 -15.62
N ALA A 31 -12.02 -6.64 -15.66
CA ALA A 31 -12.46 -5.62 -14.71
C ALA A 31 -12.46 -6.15 -13.28
N PHE A 32 -12.74 -7.45 -13.09
CA PHE A 32 -12.71 -8.02 -11.76
C PHE A 32 -11.30 -8.03 -11.18
N ASP A 33 -10.30 -8.26 -12.03
CA ASP A 33 -8.91 -8.21 -11.58
C ASP A 33 -8.52 -6.82 -11.11
N VAL A 34 -8.94 -5.79 -11.86
CA VAL A 34 -8.66 -4.41 -11.47
C VAL A 34 -9.37 -4.07 -10.17
N ASP A 35 -10.61 -4.53 -10.03
CA ASP A 35 -11.37 -4.29 -8.81
C ASP A 35 -10.66 -4.86 -7.59
N ARG A 36 -10.10 -6.07 -7.71
CA ARG A 36 -9.35 -6.66 -6.61
C ARG A 36 -8.11 -5.84 -6.26
N VAL A 37 -7.45 -5.30 -7.27
CA VAL A 37 -6.28 -4.45 -7.05
C VAL A 37 -6.68 -3.17 -6.32
N LEU A 38 -7.82 -2.58 -6.66
CA LEU A 38 -8.31 -1.39 -5.99
C LEU A 38 -8.65 -1.67 -4.53
N PHE A 39 -9.24 -2.82 -4.25
CA PHE A 39 -9.50 -3.20 -2.86
C PHE A 39 -8.22 -3.40 -2.09
N GLN A 40 -7.23 -4.03 -2.72
CA GLN A 40 -5.93 -4.21 -2.06
C GLN A 40 -5.27 -2.87 -1.79
N TYR A 41 -5.33 -1.96 -2.75
CA TYR A 41 -4.82 -0.61 -2.57
C TYR A 41 -5.50 0.06 -1.38
N SER A 42 -6.81 -0.04 -1.31
CA SER A 42 -7.57 0.60 -0.24
C SER A 42 -7.17 0.07 1.13
N ARG A 43 -7.02 -1.25 1.26
CA ARG A 43 -6.60 -1.84 2.52
C ARG A 43 -5.18 -1.45 2.89
N ALA A 44 -4.28 -1.47 1.90
CA ALA A 44 -2.89 -1.11 2.13
C ALA A 44 -2.75 0.35 2.53
N ALA A 45 -3.47 1.23 1.84
CA ALA A 45 -3.42 2.65 2.14
C ALA A 45 -3.97 2.95 3.53
N LYS A 46 -5.01 2.22 3.95
CA LYS A 46 -5.59 2.38 5.27
C LYS A 46 -4.60 1.96 6.35
N GLU A 47 -3.92 0.84 6.16
CA GLU A 47 -2.93 0.38 7.12
C GLU A 47 -1.76 1.34 7.21
N LEU A 48 -1.31 1.84 6.07
CA LEU A 48 -0.23 2.82 6.04
C LEU A 48 -0.64 4.11 6.76
N TRP A 49 -1.87 4.56 6.52
CA TRP A 49 -2.38 5.76 7.16
C TRP A 49 -2.40 5.60 8.69
N LYS A 50 -2.85 4.44 9.17
CA LYS A 50 -2.87 4.17 10.60
C LYS A 50 -1.45 4.20 11.18
N TYR A 51 -0.51 3.57 10.48
CA TYR A 51 0.86 3.54 10.94
C TYR A 51 1.42 4.95 11.07
N CYS A 52 1.16 5.80 10.10
CA CYS A 52 1.75 7.14 10.06
C CYS A 52 1.04 8.13 10.98
N ASN A 53 -0.23 7.88 11.32
CA ASN A 53 -1.03 8.87 12.04
C ASN A 53 -1.39 8.46 13.47
N TYR A 54 -1.37 7.18 13.79
CA TYR A 54 -1.75 6.73 15.12
C TYR A 54 -0.55 6.51 16.04
N LEU A 55 0.63 6.27 15.48
CA LEU A 55 1.83 6.17 16.29
C LEU A 55 2.37 7.56 16.57
N GLN A 56 3.06 7.70 17.71
CA GLN A 56 3.76 8.95 18.00
C GLN A 56 4.87 9.14 16.98
N VAL A 57 5.08 10.39 16.61
CA VAL A 57 6.02 10.72 15.55
C VAL A 57 7.42 10.18 15.86
N GLU A 58 7.87 10.33 17.12
CA GLU A 58 9.21 9.85 17.48
C GLU A 58 9.31 8.34 17.34
N ILE A 59 8.29 7.63 17.77
CA ILE A 59 8.29 6.17 17.69
C ILE A 59 8.27 5.72 16.24
N ALA A 60 7.41 6.35 15.43
CA ALA A 60 7.33 6.00 14.02
C ALA A 60 8.65 6.25 13.30
N ALA A 61 9.30 7.38 13.59
CA ALA A 61 10.56 7.70 12.95
C ALA A 61 11.66 6.72 13.35
N ALA A 62 11.69 6.32 14.63
CA ALA A 62 12.66 5.34 15.10
C ALA A 62 12.45 3.98 14.44
N MET A 63 11.20 3.56 14.30
CA MET A 63 10.90 2.29 13.66
C MET A 63 11.29 2.29 12.19
N ILE A 64 11.09 3.41 11.51
CA ILE A 64 11.47 3.52 10.11
C ILE A 64 12.99 3.42 9.96
N GLN A 65 13.75 3.98 10.91
CA GLN A 65 15.21 3.94 10.85
C GLN A 65 15.75 2.57 11.23
N ASP A 66 15.17 1.95 12.25
CA ASP A 66 15.71 0.72 12.83
C ASP A 66 15.28 -0.52 12.07
N GLN A 67 14.12 -0.49 11.49
CA GLN A 67 13.55 -1.64 10.80
C GLN A 67 13.16 -1.23 9.39
N PRO A 68 13.46 -2.06 8.40
CA PRO A 68 13.03 -1.77 7.04
C PRO A 68 11.51 -1.64 6.99
N PRO A 69 11.01 -0.78 6.12
CA PRO A 69 9.57 -0.65 5.95
C PRO A 69 8.95 -1.97 5.51
N HIS A 70 7.75 -2.20 5.94
CA HIS A 70 6.99 -3.33 5.46
C HIS A 70 6.61 -3.13 4.00
N ASP A 71 6.35 -4.23 3.31
CA ASP A 71 5.74 -4.17 2.02
C ASP A 71 4.25 -3.86 2.23
N TRP A 72 3.90 -2.60 2.07
CA TRP A 72 2.55 -2.16 2.35
C TRP A 72 1.53 -2.77 1.41
N TRP A 73 1.94 -3.06 0.17
CA TRP A 73 1.05 -3.73 -0.76
C TRP A 73 0.64 -5.10 -0.24
N GLU A 74 1.61 -5.85 0.27
CA GLU A 74 1.34 -7.17 0.85
C GLU A 74 0.45 -7.08 2.07
N ARG A 75 0.62 -6.03 2.86
CA ARG A 75 -0.22 -5.87 4.04
C ARG A 75 -1.68 -5.63 3.70
N GLY A 76 -1.95 -5.12 2.50
CA GLY A 76 -3.31 -4.93 2.02
C GLY A 76 -3.89 -6.14 1.32
N ALA A 77 -3.12 -7.20 1.15
CA ALA A 77 -3.59 -8.39 0.46
C ALA A 77 -4.73 -9.05 1.23
N PRO A 78 -5.66 -9.70 0.53
CA PRO A 78 -6.73 -10.42 1.22
C PRO A 78 -6.14 -11.53 2.07
N ARG A 79 -6.63 -11.65 3.29
CA ARG A 79 -6.18 -12.71 4.17
C ARG A 79 -7.03 -13.92 3.94
N GLU A 80 -6.38 -15.02 3.63
CA GLU A 80 -7.08 -16.27 3.46
C GLU A 80 -7.39 -16.86 4.81
N ARG A 81 -8.57 -17.38 4.94
CA ARG A 81 -8.94 -18.09 6.15
C ARG A 81 -8.41 -19.50 6.03
N SER A 82 -7.61 -19.87 6.93
CA SER A 82 -7.09 -21.23 6.92
C SER A 82 -8.01 -22.17 7.59
#